data_e396f767101db626134ef2a767c5cd08
#
_entry.id   e396f767101db626134ef2a767c5cd08
#
_cell.length_a   1.000
_cell.length_b   1.000
_cell.length_c   1.000
_cell.angle_alpha   90.00
_cell.angle_beta   90.00
_cell.angle_gamma   90.00
#
_symmetry.space_group_name_H-M   'P 1'
#
loop_
_entity.id
_entity.type
_entity.pdbx_description
1 polymer ?
#
loop_
_entity_poly.entity_id
_entity_poly.type
_entity_poly.pdbx_seq_one_letter_code
_entity_poly.pdbx_strand_id
1 'polypeptide(L)'
;MPNLLKQTIRDQNDKFRALDPSIPGRVLFTQGIQALVSDDDANTAEDLMSAIKTFDDFSTDNYPHGEHDFGSLTYNGTRIFWKIDLYDQDFQFGSEEPANLEKTQRVLTIMLPEEY
;
A
#
# COMPACT_ATOMS: atom_id res chain seq x y z
N MET A 1 1.24 1.85 27.08
CA MET A 1 1.72 3.08 26.39
C MET A 1 1.54 2.92 24.89
N PRO A 2 0.90 3.87 24.25
CA PRO A 2 0.83 3.84 22.78
C PRO A 2 2.24 3.93 22.18
N ASN A 3 2.46 3.16 21.12
CA ASN A 3 3.71 3.26 20.37
C ASN A 3 3.59 4.42 19.38
N LEU A 4 4.13 5.58 19.72
CA LEU A 4 4.03 6.78 18.90
C LEU A 4 4.71 6.61 17.54
N LEU A 5 5.81 5.84 17.49
CA LEU A 5 6.48 5.56 16.23
C LEU A 5 5.57 4.76 15.29
N LYS A 6 4.93 3.73 15.80
CA LYS A 6 3.99 2.92 15.04
C LYS A 6 2.81 3.76 14.53
N GLN A 7 2.27 4.65 15.38
CA GLN A 7 1.19 5.54 14.97
C GLN A 7 1.61 6.50 13.87
N THR A 8 2.83 7.06 13.98
CA THR A 8 3.36 7.95 12.96
C THR A 8 3.52 7.24 11.63
N ILE A 9 4.08 6.04 11.64
CA ILE A 9 4.24 5.23 10.41
C ILE A 9 2.88 4.91 9.81
N ARG A 10 1.92 4.52 10.65
CA ARG A 10 0.55 4.23 10.20
C ARG A 10 -0.09 5.43 9.52
N ASP A 11 0.00 6.59 10.15
CA ASP A 11 -0.60 7.81 9.59
C ASP A 11 0.06 8.20 8.27
N GLN A 12 1.38 8.05 8.17
CA GLN A 12 2.09 8.29 6.93
C GLN A 12 1.72 7.28 5.85
N ASN A 13 1.55 6.00 6.22
CA ASN A 13 1.12 4.97 5.28
C ASN A 13 -0.29 5.26 4.76
N ASP A 14 -1.21 5.69 5.64
CA ASP A 14 -2.56 6.04 5.21
C ASP A 14 -2.55 7.21 4.22
N LYS A 15 -1.73 8.23 4.48
CA LYS A 15 -1.58 9.36 3.57
C LYS A 15 -0.97 8.94 2.24
N PHE A 16 0.06 8.09 2.29
CA PHE A 16 0.71 7.61 1.07
C PHE A 16 -0.26 6.81 0.20
N ARG A 17 -1.04 5.92 0.81
CA ARG A 17 -2.04 5.14 0.10
C ARG A 17 -3.12 6.03 -0.51
N ALA A 18 -3.42 7.16 0.12
CA ALA A 18 -4.34 8.17 -0.42
C ALA A 18 -3.68 9.07 -1.47
N LEU A 19 -2.44 8.79 -1.85
CA LEU A 19 -1.64 9.53 -2.84
C LEU A 19 -1.35 10.96 -2.42
N ASP A 20 -1.15 11.20 -1.14
CA ASP A 20 -0.73 12.50 -0.62
C ASP A 20 0.70 12.80 -1.10
N PRO A 21 0.92 13.88 -1.86
CA PRO A 21 2.24 14.16 -2.45
C PRO A 21 3.30 14.53 -1.42
N SER A 22 2.93 14.78 -0.16
CA SER A 22 3.91 15.05 0.90
C SER A 22 4.66 13.80 1.34
N ILE A 23 4.18 12.60 0.97
CA ILE A 23 4.82 11.34 1.34
C ILE A 23 5.56 10.79 0.12
N PRO A 24 6.90 10.74 0.14
CA PRO A 24 7.66 10.29 -1.04
C PRO A 24 7.56 8.79 -1.25
N GLY A 25 7.52 8.37 -2.50
CA GLY A 25 7.44 6.96 -2.86
C GLY A 25 6.90 6.73 -4.25
N ARG A 26 6.59 5.46 -4.54
CA ARG A 26 6.05 5.06 -5.83
C ARG A 26 5.02 3.97 -5.66
N VAL A 27 4.18 3.81 -6.70
CA VAL A 27 3.15 2.77 -6.78
C VAL A 27 3.51 1.81 -7.89
N LEU A 28 3.44 0.51 -7.61
CA LEU A 28 3.74 -0.54 -8.58
C LEU A 28 2.54 -1.48 -8.73
N PHE A 29 2.21 -1.81 -9.97
CA PHE A 29 1.25 -2.87 -10.29
C PHE A 29 2.03 -4.08 -10.80
N THR A 30 1.77 -5.25 -10.22
CA THR A 30 2.35 -6.49 -10.73
C THR A 30 1.79 -6.85 -12.09
N GLN A 31 2.39 -7.83 -12.76
CA GLN A 31 1.92 -8.27 -14.07
C GLN A 31 0.46 -8.74 -14.02
N GLY A 32 0.07 -9.46 -12.97
CA GLY A 32 -1.32 -9.92 -12.82
C GLY A 32 -2.30 -8.77 -12.70
N ILE A 33 -1.92 -7.71 -11.98
CA ILE A 33 -2.76 -6.52 -11.85
C ILE A 33 -2.80 -5.74 -13.18
N GLN A 34 -1.67 -5.62 -13.86
CA GLN A 34 -1.64 -4.95 -15.17
C GLN A 34 -2.58 -5.65 -16.17
N ALA A 35 -2.57 -6.99 -16.18
CA ALA A 35 -3.47 -7.75 -17.03
C ALA A 35 -4.94 -7.54 -16.64
N LEU A 36 -5.22 -7.45 -15.35
CA LEU A 36 -6.59 -7.25 -14.85
C LEU A 36 -7.17 -5.91 -15.32
N VAL A 37 -6.37 -4.84 -15.30
CA VAL A 37 -6.87 -3.48 -15.55
C VAL A 37 -6.71 -3.01 -16.99
N SER A 38 -5.96 -3.73 -17.84
CA SER A 38 -5.64 -3.24 -19.18
C SER A 38 -6.64 -3.66 -20.25
N ASP A 39 -7.38 -4.75 -20.03
CA ASP A 39 -8.22 -5.35 -21.08
C ASP A 39 -9.72 -5.26 -20.80
N ASP A 40 -10.12 -4.58 -19.73
CA ASP A 40 -11.52 -4.59 -19.29
C ASP A 40 -11.95 -3.19 -18.88
N ASP A 41 -12.94 -2.64 -19.55
CA ASP A 41 -13.50 -1.32 -19.23
C ASP A 41 -14.09 -1.26 -17.81
N ALA A 42 -14.49 -2.39 -17.24
CA ALA A 42 -15.01 -2.46 -15.87
C ALA A 42 -13.90 -2.45 -14.81
N ASN A 43 -12.65 -2.74 -15.21
CA ASN A 43 -11.50 -2.83 -14.31
C ASN A 43 -10.43 -1.84 -14.76
N THR A 44 -10.55 -0.58 -14.35
CA THR A 44 -9.55 0.42 -14.70
C THR A 44 -8.56 0.59 -13.55
N ALA A 45 -7.35 1.06 -13.89
CA ALA A 45 -6.35 1.37 -12.87
C ALA A 45 -6.87 2.44 -11.90
N GLU A 46 -7.64 3.41 -12.40
CA GLU A 46 -8.21 4.48 -11.58
C GLU A 46 -9.23 3.94 -10.58
N ASP A 47 -10.12 3.04 -11.03
CA ASP A 47 -11.11 2.44 -10.13
C ASP A 47 -10.44 1.58 -9.07
N LEU A 48 -9.43 0.78 -9.46
CA LEU A 48 -8.69 -0.04 -8.52
C LEU A 48 -7.99 0.84 -7.49
N MET A 49 -7.31 1.90 -7.93
CA MET A 49 -6.65 2.82 -7.00
C MET A 49 -7.65 3.50 -6.08
N SER A 50 -8.85 3.81 -6.57
CA SER A 50 -9.90 4.37 -5.72
C SER A 50 -10.28 3.41 -4.59
N ALA A 51 -10.40 2.12 -4.89
CA ALA A 51 -10.68 1.11 -3.88
C ALA A 51 -9.53 0.98 -2.88
N ILE A 52 -8.28 1.08 -3.34
CA ILE A 52 -7.09 1.03 -2.48
C ILE A 52 -7.04 2.26 -1.57
N LYS A 53 -7.28 3.45 -2.12
CA LYS A 53 -7.25 4.71 -1.36
C LYS A 53 -8.28 4.75 -0.24
N THR A 54 -9.44 4.17 -0.47
CA THR A 54 -10.55 4.21 0.49
C THR A 54 -10.60 2.98 1.40
N PHE A 55 -9.66 2.05 1.24
CA PHE A 55 -9.58 0.86 2.06
C PHE A 55 -9.43 1.22 3.53
N ASP A 56 -10.27 0.64 4.39
CA ASP A 56 -10.24 0.91 5.83
C ASP A 56 -10.50 -0.33 6.70
N ASP A 57 -10.48 -1.52 6.10
CA ASP A 57 -10.75 -2.77 6.83
C ASP A 57 -9.49 -3.28 7.53
N PHE A 58 -9.10 -2.60 8.60
CA PHE A 58 -7.94 -2.94 9.41
C PHE A 58 -8.36 -3.65 10.69
N SER A 59 -9.28 -4.61 10.57
CA SER A 59 -9.71 -5.43 11.69
C SER A 59 -8.58 -6.35 12.14
N THR A 60 -8.66 -6.84 13.38
CA THR A 60 -7.67 -7.76 13.94
C THR A 60 -7.55 -9.03 13.10
N ASP A 61 -8.65 -9.50 12.51
CA ASP A 61 -8.67 -10.70 11.69
C ASP A 61 -8.01 -10.49 10.32
N ASN A 62 -8.14 -9.27 9.77
CA ASN A 62 -7.63 -8.93 8.45
C ASN A 62 -6.25 -8.29 8.50
N TYR A 63 -5.95 -7.57 9.59
CA TYR A 63 -4.67 -6.87 9.73
C TYR A 63 -4.31 -6.68 11.21
N PRO A 64 -3.49 -7.60 11.79
CA PRO A 64 -3.18 -7.52 13.22
C PRO A 64 -2.03 -6.59 13.60
N HIS A 65 -1.29 -6.02 12.64
CA HIS A 65 -0.01 -5.35 12.93
C HIS A 65 -0.13 -3.87 13.30
N GLY A 66 -1.14 -3.16 12.84
CA GLY A 66 -1.40 -1.79 13.27
C GLY A 66 -0.65 -0.68 12.53
N GLU A 67 0.20 -0.97 11.56
CA GLU A 67 0.91 0.06 10.77
C GLU A 67 0.20 0.40 9.46
N HIS A 68 -0.86 -0.31 9.13
CA HIS A 68 -1.62 -0.13 7.89
C HIS A 68 -0.73 -0.26 6.65
N ASP A 69 0.13 -1.28 6.64
CA ASP A 69 1.07 -1.54 5.55
C ASP A 69 0.69 -2.75 4.69
N PHE A 70 -0.48 -3.34 4.92
CA PHE A 70 -0.99 -4.46 4.14
C PHE A 70 -2.51 -4.47 4.20
N GLY A 71 -3.14 -4.85 3.09
CA GLY A 71 -4.57 -5.07 3.06
C GLY A 71 -4.96 -6.08 1.99
N SER A 72 -6.13 -6.67 2.20
CA SER A 72 -6.73 -7.64 1.29
C SER A 72 -8.16 -7.21 1.01
N LEU A 73 -8.54 -7.14 -0.26
CA LEU A 73 -9.89 -6.76 -0.65
C LEU A 73 -10.32 -7.58 -1.87
N THR A 74 -11.63 -7.56 -2.14
CA THR A 74 -12.18 -8.14 -3.36
C THR A 74 -12.61 -7.01 -4.27
N TYR A 75 -12.08 -7.00 -5.49
CA TYR A 75 -12.37 -5.98 -6.49
C TYR A 75 -12.97 -6.66 -7.72
N ASN A 76 -14.25 -6.38 -8.00
CA ASN A 76 -14.98 -6.98 -9.11
C ASN A 76 -14.83 -8.50 -9.17
N GLY A 77 -14.94 -9.16 -8.00
CA GLY A 77 -14.86 -10.61 -7.90
C GLY A 77 -13.44 -11.19 -7.83
N THR A 78 -12.42 -10.35 -7.94
CA THR A 78 -11.02 -10.78 -7.87
C THR A 78 -10.40 -10.37 -6.54
N ARG A 79 -9.74 -11.30 -5.86
CA ARG A 79 -9.00 -11.02 -4.64
C ARG A 79 -7.74 -10.23 -4.98
N ILE A 80 -7.50 -9.15 -4.25
CA ILE A 80 -6.38 -8.24 -4.47
C ILE A 80 -5.66 -8.03 -3.13
N PHE A 81 -4.33 -8.07 -3.15
CA PHE A 81 -3.50 -7.66 -2.03
C PHE A 81 -2.80 -6.35 -2.35
N TRP A 82 -2.58 -5.52 -1.34
CA TRP A 82 -1.68 -4.38 -1.45
C TRP A 82 -0.75 -4.38 -0.24
N LYS A 83 0.47 -3.90 -0.44
CA LYS A 83 1.43 -3.75 0.65
C LYS A 83 2.25 -2.48 0.46
N ILE A 84 2.71 -1.92 1.57
CA ILE A 84 3.61 -0.77 1.56
C ILE A 84 4.91 -1.19 2.24
N ASP A 85 6.01 -1.08 1.50
CA ASP A 85 7.36 -1.31 2.00
C ASP A 85 8.07 0.03 2.18
N LEU A 86 8.86 0.15 3.23
CA LEU A 86 9.59 1.36 3.58
C LEU A 86 11.08 1.13 3.33
N TYR A 87 11.59 1.76 2.28
CA TYR A 87 12.97 1.60 1.84
C TYR A 87 13.81 2.82 2.17
N ASP A 88 15.13 2.67 2.08
CA ASP A 88 16.05 3.81 2.11
C ASP A 88 15.90 4.63 0.82
N GLN A 89 16.68 5.73 0.72
CA GLN A 89 16.57 6.64 -0.43
C GLN A 89 16.92 5.97 -1.76
N ASP A 90 17.71 4.90 -1.73
CA ASP A 90 18.15 4.21 -2.93
C ASP A 90 17.27 3.00 -3.28
N PHE A 91 16.22 2.73 -2.51
CA PHE A 91 15.31 1.58 -2.68
C PHE A 91 16.03 0.23 -2.62
N GLN A 92 17.16 0.16 -1.89
CA GLN A 92 17.97 -1.07 -1.80
C GLN A 92 17.73 -1.83 -0.50
N PHE A 93 17.57 -1.13 0.59
CA PHE A 93 17.42 -1.73 1.92
C PHE A 93 16.24 -1.09 2.64
N GLY A 94 15.73 -1.76 3.67
CA GLY A 94 14.72 -1.18 4.54
C GLY A 94 15.23 0.10 5.19
N SER A 95 14.33 1.07 5.39
CA SER A 95 14.71 2.33 6.01
C SER A 95 15.11 2.13 7.46
N GLU A 96 16.22 2.73 7.87
CA GLU A 96 16.66 2.74 9.26
C GLU A 96 15.86 3.73 10.11
N GLU A 97 15.21 4.71 9.47
CA GLU A 97 14.37 5.70 10.13
C GLU A 97 13.01 5.77 9.42
N PRO A 98 12.16 4.76 9.59
CA PRO A 98 10.95 4.63 8.78
C PRO A 98 9.94 5.76 8.95
N ALA A 99 9.96 6.48 10.06
CA ALA A 99 9.07 7.63 10.26
C ALA A 99 9.67 8.93 9.73
N ASN A 100 10.91 8.93 9.28
CA ASN A 100 11.58 10.12 8.75
C ASN A 100 11.38 10.19 7.24
N LEU A 101 10.51 11.11 6.79
CA LEU A 101 10.16 11.23 5.37
C LEU A 101 11.35 11.60 4.50
N GLU A 102 12.36 12.28 5.05
CA GLU A 102 13.55 12.66 4.29
C GLU A 102 14.48 11.48 4.02
N LYS A 103 14.34 10.39 4.78
CA LYS A 103 15.21 9.21 4.68
C LYS A 103 14.46 7.95 4.25
N THR A 104 13.18 8.05 3.97
CA THR A 104 12.35 6.90 3.67
C THR A 104 11.60 7.08 2.36
N GLN A 105 11.71 6.08 1.48
CA GLN A 105 10.92 5.98 0.26
C GLN A 105 9.94 4.82 0.43
N ARG A 106 8.66 5.07 0.20
CA ARG A 106 7.65 4.04 0.28
C ARG A 106 7.37 3.44 -1.09
N VAL A 107 7.06 2.15 -1.11
CA VAL A 107 6.60 1.48 -2.33
C VAL A 107 5.28 0.80 -2.01
N LEU A 108 4.21 1.23 -2.66
CA LEU A 108 2.91 0.57 -2.60
C LEU A 108 2.84 -0.40 -3.77
N THR A 109 2.78 -1.70 -3.47
CA THR A 109 2.65 -2.74 -4.48
C THR A 109 1.25 -3.33 -4.42
N ILE A 110 0.57 -3.36 -5.57
CA ILE A 110 -0.74 -3.96 -5.71
C ILE A 110 -0.56 -5.23 -6.50
N MET A 111 -1.07 -6.35 -5.97
CA MET A 111 -0.74 -7.67 -6.50
C MET A 111 -1.91 -8.63 -6.35
N LEU A 112 -1.87 -9.73 -7.11
CA LEU A 112 -2.74 -10.87 -6.85
C LEU A 112 -2.16 -11.71 -5.71
N PRO A 113 -2.99 -12.46 -4.96
CA PRO A 113 -2.47 -13.27 -3.84
C PRO A 113 -1.35 -14.23 -4.23
N GLU A 114 -1.42 -14.81 -5.43
CA GLU A 114 -0.38 -15.73 -5.90
C GLU A 114 0.93 -15.04 -6.24
N GLU A 115 0.95 -13.73 -6.30
CA GLU A 115 2.15 -12.95 -6.57
C GLU A 115 2.84 -12.46 -5.29
N TYR A 116 2.21 -12.74 -4.17
CA TYR A 116 2.74 -12.31 -2.86
C TYR A 116 4.02 -13.04 -2.48
#